data_ae8b431f3658fa7f94cacb6dd01b9123
#
_entry.id   ae8b431f3658fa7f94cacb6dd01b9123
#
_cell.length_a   1.000
_cell.length_b   1.000
_cell.length_c   1.000
_cell.angle_alpha   90.00
_cell.angle_beta   90.00
_cell.angle_gamma   90.00
#
_symmetry.space_group_name_H-M   'P 1'
#
loop_
_entity.id
_entity.type
_entity.pdbx_description
1 polymer ?
#
loop_
_entity_poly.entity_id
_entity_poly.type
_entity_poly.pdbx_seq_one_letter_code
_entity_poly.pdbx_strand_id
1 'polypeptide(L)'
;MTPRIVCPVSRHLSVADVDRSVAFYRDVLGFARAAPHGDLPAVAEVVSGPARMLLSVEQTAFDSTGERRPRGAAIVFLETDDVAGMRRDVVARGGAATELEKVNWIKMRMFQILDPDGHTLWFAQSFQEPDRPKDPSRQLMQMLPGIPLSDVAAGVDYYQRVLGFQVNYVQSDLGVMYRDDGTILLIQRKEEHGGVAFCEAYVRDADTLYAELVGRGANVQGEPVSHPWGLRDFHVLDLEGNRLTFAQPFE
;
A
#
# COMPACT_ATOMS: atom_id res chain seq x y z
N MET A 1 23.88 -7.88 5.75
CA MET A 1 23.13 -8.65 6.77
C MET A 1 22.13 -9.50 6.02
N THR A 2 21.91 -10.76 6.41
CA THR A 2 20.88 -11.60 5.77
C THR A 2 19.52 -11.18 6.33
N PRO A 3 18.53 -10.83 5.47
CA PRO A 3 17.18 -10.45 5.91
C PRO A 3 16.52 -11.57 6.71
N ARG A 4 15.80 -11.20 7.77
CA ARG A 4 15.12 -12.17 8.65
C ARG A 4 13.66 -11.77 8.85
N ILE A 5 12.77 -12.76 8.91
CA ILE A 5 11.40 -12.57 9.37
C ILE A 5 11.43 -12.40 10.89
N VAL A 6 10.75 -11.37 11.40
CA VAL A 6 10.81 -10.98 12.81
C VAL A 6 9.46 -11.11 13.53
N CYS A 7 8.35 -11.32 12.79
CA CYS A 7 7.03 -11.50 13.39
C CYS A 7 6.68 -12.99 13.58
N PRO A 8 6.05 -13.38 14.69
CA PRO A 8 5.50 -14.71 14.84
C PRO A 8 4.23 -14.86 13.98
N VAL A 9 4.30 -15.73 13.00
CA VAL A 9 3.16 -16.08 12.14
C VAL A 9 3.01 -17.60 12.14
N SER A 10 1.80 -18.09 12.37
CA SER A 10 1.46 -19.50 12.19
C SER A 10 0.26 -19.59 11.26
N ARG A 11 0.42 -20.23 10.12
CA ARG A 11 -0.64 -20.39 9.11
C ARG A 11 -0.65 -21.81 8.55
N HIS A 12 -1.86 -22.29 8.33
CA HIS A 12 -2.09 -23.52 7.57
C HIS A 12 -2.50 -23.12 6.13
N LEU A 13 -1.74 -23.58 5.16
CA LEU A 13 -1.95 -23.32 3.74
C LEU A 13 -2.31 -24.63 3.04
N SER A 14 -3.43 -24.61 2.30
CA SER A 14 -3.83 -25.73 1.45
C SER A 14 -3.08 -25.64 0.13
N VAL A 15 -2.32 -26.69 -0.21
CA VAL A 15 -1.49 -26.74 -1.42
C VAL A 15 -1.86 -27.97 -2.26
N ALA A 16 -1.70 -27.86 -3.57
CA ALA A 16 -1.97 -28.97 -4.48
C ALA A 16 -0.88 -30.06 -4.39
N ASP A 17 0.36 -29.65 -4.14
CA ASP A 17 1.53 -30.53 -4.03
C ASP A 17 2.48 -30.00 -2.96
N VAL A 18 2.62 -30.78 -1.88
CA VAL A 18 3.44 -30.37 -0.71
C VAL A 18 4.91 -30.24 -1.08
N ASP A 19 5.47 -31.17 -1.87
CA ASP A 19 6.90 -31.13 -2.19
C ASP A 19 7.24 -29.96 -3.12
N ARG A 20 6.38 -29.65 -4.09
CA ARG A 20 6.49 -28.45 -4.93
C ARG A 20 6.46 -27.17 -4.08
N SER A 21 5.52 -27.08 -3.16
CA SER A 21 5.39 -25.89 -2.30
C SER A 21 6.58 -25.80 -1.33
N VAL A 22 7.03 -26.90 -0.70
CA VAL A 22 8.24 -26.92 0.12
C VAL A 22 9.46 -26.45 -0.68
N ALA A 23 9.62 -26.90 -1.92
CA ALA A 23 10.73 -26.46 -2.78
C ALA A 23 10.67 -24.94 -3.02
N PHE A 24 9.48 -24.37 -3.32
CA PHE A 24 9.31 -22.93 -3.50
C PHE A 24 9.66 -22.15 -2.22
N TYR A 25 9.12 -22.56 -1.07
CA TYR A 25 9.40 -21.89 0.20
C TYR A 25 10.88 -21.94 0.58
N ARG A 26 11.55 -23.07 0.29
CA ARG A 26 12.98 -23.26 0.57
C ARG A 26 13.86 -22.49 -0.44
N ASP A 27 13.67 -22.73 -1.73
CA ASP A 27 14.61 -22.31 -2.77
C ASP A 27 14.40 -20.86 -3.19
N VAL A 28 13.14 -20.37 -3.17
CA VAL A 28 12.82 -19.00 -3.55
C VAL A 28 12.75 -18.09 -2.31
N LEU A 29 12.06 -18.51 -1.26
CA LEU A 29 11.82 -17.65 -0.08
C LEU A 29 12.86 -17.82 1.03
N GLY A 30 13.67 -18.89 0.98
CA GLY A 30 14.71 -19.15 1.97
C GLY A 30 14.22 -19.69 3.31
N PHE A 31 13.04 -20.30 3.33
CA PHE A 31 12.53 -21.02 4.50
C PHE A 31 13.26 -22.33 4.68
N ALA A 32 13.38 -22.80 5.89
CA ALA A 32 13.85 -24.14 6.19
C ALA A 32 12.64 -25.09 6.35
N ARG A 33 12.78 -26.34 5.91
CA ARG A 33 11.80 -27.38 6.26
C ARG A 33 12.03 -27.75 7.72
N ALA A 34 10.99 -27.71 8.53
CA ALA A 34 11.03 -28.19 9.90
C ALA A 34 11.15 -29.73 9.94
N ALA A 35 11.61 -30.26 11.07
CA ALA A 35 11.60 -31.70 11.29
C ALA A 35 10.14 -32.22 11.19
N PRO A 36 9.91 -33.37 10.56
CA PRO A 36 8.56 -33.91 10.37
C PRO A 36 7.88 -34.14 11.70
N HIS A 37 6.64 -33.73 11.84
CA HIS A 37 5.74 -34.07 12.91
C HIS A 37 5.08 -35.44 12.58
N GLY A 38 5.78 -36.54 12.82
CA GLY A 38 5.31 -37.90 12.50
C GLY A 38 5.35 -38.22 10.99
N ASP A 39 4.92 -39.45 10.65
CA ASP A 39 4.88 -39.94 9.25
C ASP A 39 3.60 -39.51 8.52
N LEU A 40 3.39 -38.20 8.34
CA LEU A 40 2.27 -37.66 7.56
C LEU A 40 2.78 -37.26 6.17
N PRO A 41 2.66 -38.11 5.14
CA PRO A 41 3.27 -37.89 3.82
C PRO A 41 2.64 -36.72 3.06
N ALA A 42 1.48 -36.23 3.47
CA ALA A 42 0.75 -35.13 2.82
C ALA A 42 0.84 -33.80 3.57
N VAL A 43 1.80 -33.67 4.51
CA VAL A 43 1.95 -32.48 5.36
C VAL A 43 3.44 -32.14 5.51
N ALA A 44 3.77 -30.85 5.42
CA ALA A 44 5.10 -30.35 5.74
C ALA A 44 4.98 -29.02 6.49
N GLU A 45 5.93 -28.75 7.38
CA GLU A 45 6.08 -27.44 7.99
C GLU A 45 7.33 -26.77 7.43
N VAL A 46 7.19 -25.48 7.05
CA VAL A 46 8.31 -24.61 6.67
C VAL A 46 8.41 -23.46 7.65
N VAL A 47 9.64 -23.08 8.00
CA VAL A 47 9.94 -22.11 9.04
C VAL A 47 10.96 -21.09 8.57
N SER A 48 10.81 -19.84 9.02
CA SER A 48 11.79 -18.78 8.84
C SER A 48 11.74 -17.84 10.05
N GLY A 49 12.78 -17.87 10.88
CA GLY A 49 12.74 -17.17 12.17
C GLY A 49 11.55 -17.66 13.02
N PRO A 50 10.73 -16.75 13.53
CA PRO A 50 9.53 -17.09 14.31
C PRO A 50 8.32 -17.49 13.46
N ALA A 51 8.37 -17.34 12.14
CA ALA A 51 7.24 -17.69 11.26
C ALA A 51 7.22 -19.19 10.95
N ARG A 52 6.02 -19.78 10.99
CA ARG A 52 5.73 -21.18 10.71
C ARG A 52 4.58 -21.31 9.74
N MET A 53 4.69 -22.13 8.72
CA MET A 53 3.61 -22.43 7.78
C MET A 53 3.47 -23.93 7.64
N LEU A 54 2.29 -24.42 7.93
CA LEU A 54 1.91 -25.82 7.72
C LEU A 54 1.33 -25.92 6.30
N LEU A 55 1.97 -26.71 5.45
CA LEU A 55 1.54 -26.99 4.08
C LEU A 55 0.89 -28.37 4.06
N SER A 56 -0.34 -28.48 3.53
CA SER A 56 -0.99 -29.76 3.38
C SER A 56 -1.90 -29.80 2.15
N VAL A 57 -2.14 -30.99 1.65
CA VAL A 57 -3.12 -31.23 0.57
C VAL A 57 -4.56 -31.20 1.07
N GLU A 58 -4.79 -30.96 2.34
CA GLU A 58 -6.14 -30.81 2.89
C GLU A 58 -6.80 -29.54 2.34
N GLN A 59 -7.81 -29.71 1.53
CA GLN A 59 -8.47 -28.63 0.82
C GLN A 59 -9.78 -28.15 1.45
N THR A 60 -10.14 -28.68 2.61
CA THR A 60 -11.42 -28.37 3.25
C THR A 60 -11.23 -27.73 4.62
N ALA A 61 -12.00 -26.67 4.87
CA ALA A 61 -12.20 -26.11 6.20
C ALA A 61 -13.65 -26.40 6.64
N PHE A 62 -13.87 -26.43 7.95
CA PHE A 62 -15.21 -26.39 8.51
C PHE A 62 -15.63 -24.95 8.71
N ASP A 63 -16.83 -24.60 8.27
CA ASP A 63 -17.44 -23.31 8.61
C ASP A 63 -18.12 -23.37 9.99
N SER A 64 -18.75 -22.25 10.40
CA SER A 64 -19.47 -22.15 11.68
C SER A 64 -20.67 -23.10 11.81
N THR A 65 -21.13 -23.68 10.69
CA THR A 65 -22.23 -24.65 10.66
C THR A 65 -21.72 -26.11 10.67
N GLY A 66 -20.40 -26.32 10.62
CA GLY A 66 -19.77 -27.62 10.50
C GLY A 66 -19.74 -28.19 9.08
N GLU A 67 -20.13 -27.43 8.07
CA GLU A 67 -20.02 -27.81 6.67
C GLU A 67 -18.59 -27.68 6.15
N ARG A 68 -18.19 -28.68 5.33
CA ARG A 68 -16.88 -28.66 4.66
C ARG A 68 -16.91 -27.71 3.46
N ARG A 69 -15.98 -26.73 3.42
CA ARG A 69 -15.79 -25.84 2.27
C ARG A 69 -14.35 -25.90 1.77
N PRO A 70 -14.14 -25.75 0.44
CA PRO A 70 -12.79 -25.60 -0.10
C PRO A 70 -12.09 -24.38 0.55
N ARG A 71 -10.84 -24.55 0.94
CA ARG A 71 -10.02 -23.40 1.36
C ARG A 71 -9.59 -22.63 0.12
N GLY A 72 -9.92 -21.36 0.08
CA GLY A 72 -9.42 -20.43 -0.95
C GLY A 72 -7.96 -20.04 -0.71
N ALA A 73 -7.42 -19.26 -1.63
CA ALA A 73 -6.10 -18.65 -1.49
C ALA A 73 -6.03 -17.80 -0.21
N ALA A 74 -4.98 -17.98 0.56
CA ALA A 74 -4.75 -17.23 1.79
C ALA A 74 -3.88 -15.99 1.52
N ILE A 75 -4.03 -14.99 2.39
CA ILE A 75 -3.12 -13.85 2.49
C ILE A 75 -2.31 -14.02 3.78
N VAL A 76 -0.98 -14.00 3.65
CA VAL A 76 -0.05 -14.08 4.77
C VAL A 76 0.79 -12.84 4.82
N PHE A 77 0.87 -12.22 5.98
CA PHE A 77 1.66 -11.02 6.21
C PHE A 77 2.88 -11.37 7.06
N LEU A 78 4.07 -11.01 6.57
CA LEU A 78 5.36 -11.35 7.14
C LEU A 78 6.19 -10.08 7.36
N GLU A 79 6.45 -9.74 8.60
CA GLU A 79 7.39 -8.65 8.90
C GLU A 79 8.84 -9.13 8.83
N THR A 80 9.71 -8.30 8.27
CA THR A 80 11.15 -8.55 8.13
C THR A 80 11.96 -7.34 8.61
N ASP A 81 13.18 -7.57 9.05
CA ASP A 81 14.12 -6.52 9.45
C ASP A 81 14.78 -5.79 8.26
N ASP A 82 14.73 -6.38 7.06
CA ASP A 82 15.23 -5.76 5.82
C ASP A 82 14.37 -6.19 4.61
N VAL A 83 13.29 -5.48 4.37
CA VAL A 83 12.36 -5.80 3.27
C VAL A 83 12.99 -5.63 1.88
N ALA A 84 13.90 -4.65 1.73
CA ALA A 84 14.60 -4.42 0.47
C ALA A 84 15.61 -5.54 0.16
N GLY A 85 16.32 -6.00 1.19
CA GLY A 85 17.20 -7.18 1.10
C GLY A 85 16.40 -8.44 0.82
N MET A 86 15.31 -8.67 1.51
CA MET A 86 14.41 -9.81 1.30
C MET A 86 13.92 -9.85 -0.16
N ARG A 87 13.47 -8.73 -0.71
CA ARG A 87 13.05 -8.66 -2.12
C ARG A 87 14.19 -9.01 -3.09
N ARG A 88 15.39 -8.42 -2.87
CA ARG A 88 16.56 -8.75 -3.71
C ARG A 88 16.89 -10.24 -3.71
N ASP A 89 16.85 -10.86 -2.51
CA ASP A 89 17.15 -12.28 -2.37
C ASP A 89 16.10 -13.16 -3.07
N VAL A 90 14.82 -12.82 -2.93
CA VAL A 90 13.70 -13.51 -3.59
C VAL A 90 13.83 -13.41 -5.11
N VAL A 91 14.07 -12.22 -5.65
CA VAL A 91 14.26 -12.01 -7.09
C VAL A 91 15.50 -12.73 -7.61
N ALA A 92 16.61 -12.68 -6.88
CA ALA A 92 17.85 -13.37 -7.25
C ALA A 92 17.70 -14.91 -7.33
N ARG A 93 16.75 -15.46 -6.55
CA ARG A 93 16.37 -16.88 -6.57
C ARG A 93 15.25 -17.20 -7.57
N GLY A 94 14.89 -16.26 -8.44
CA GLY A 94 13.87 -16.45 -9.48
C GLY A 94 12.43 -16.21 -9.05
N GLY A 95 12.19 -15.65 -7.89
CA GLY A 95 10.85 -15.31 -7.43
C GLY A 95 10.27 -14.09 -8.15
N ALA A 96 9.00 -14.17 -8.56
CA ALA A 96 8.25 -13.08 -9.22
C ALA A 96 7.67 -12.11 -8.18
N ALA A 97 8.53 -11.40 -7.47
CA ALA A 97 8.13 -10.39 -6.48
C ALA A 97 7.71 -9.08 -7.15
N THR A 98 6.68 -8.41 -6.60
CA THR A 98 6.32 -7.05 -7.03
C THR A 98 7.43 -6.05 -6.70
N GLU A 99 7.30 -4.82 -7.23
CA GLU A 99 8.15 -3.73 -6.80
C GLU A 99 7.96 -3.42 -5.31
N LEU A 100 8.99 -2.80 -4.71
CA LEU A 100 8.93 -2.38 -3.31
C LEU A 100 8.11 -1.10 -3.20
N GLU A 101 7.00 -1.17 -2.49
CA GLU A 101 6.10 -0.05 -2.26
C GLU A 101 6.29 0.55 -0.86
N LYS A 102 6.16 1.87 -0.76
CA LYS A 102 6.09 2.59 0.52
C LYS A 102 4.63 2.91 0.82
N VAL A 103 4.06 2.23 1.81
CA VAL A 103 2.66 2.40 2.23
C VAL A 103 2.60 3.31 3.45
N ASN A 104 2.39 4.61 3.21
CA ASN A 104 2.57 5.65 4.24
C ASN A 104 1.55 5.56 5.38
N TRP A 105 0.30 5.15 5.13
CA TRP A 105 -0.75 5.10 6.15
C TRP A 105 -0.53 4.02 7.22
N ILE A 106 0.13 2.90 6.87
CA ILE A 106 0.55 1.86 7.83
C ILE A 106 2.03 1.98 8.21
N LYS A 107 2.74 2.97 7.65
CA LYS A 107 4.18 3.20 7.89
C LYS A 107 5.03 1.97 7.56
N MET A 108 4.75 1.33 6.42
CA MET A 108 5.48 0.14 5.98
C MET A 108 6.01 0.28 4.56
N ARG A 109 7.18 -0.32 4.32
CA ARG A 109 7.65 -0.70 2.98
C ARG A 109 7.34 -2.16 2.80
N MET A 110 6.81 -2.53 1.64
CA MET A 110 6.36 -3.89 1.43
C MET A 110 6.39 -4.29 -0.04
N PHE A 111 6.46 -5.59 -0.27
CA PHE A 111 6.25 -6.22 -1.56
C PHE A 111 5.45 -7.51 -1.38
N GLN A 112 4.90 -8.03 -2.45
CA GLN A 112 4.19 -9.31 -2.43
C GLN A 112 4.75 -10.29 -3.44
N ILE A 113 4.51 -11.56 -3.20
CA ILE A 113 4.74 -12.67 -4.13
C ILE A 113 3.61 -13.68 -3.97
N LEU A 114 3.22 -14.30 -5.08
CA LEU A 114 2.33 -15.46 -5.05
C LEU A 114 3.15 -16.74 -4.92
N ASP A 115 2.67 -17.65 -4.08
CA ASP A 115 3.19 -19.00 -4.06
C ASP A 115 2.61 -19.83 -5.23
N PRO A 116 3.07 -21.08 -5.47
CA PRO A 116 2.58 -21.92 -6.57
C PRO A 116 1.08 -22.25 -6.53
N ASP A 117 0.42 -22.08 -5.39
CA ASP A 117 -0.99 -22.36 -5.19
C ASP A 117 -1.86 -21.09 -5.11
N GLY A 118 -1.24 -19.92 -5.38
CA GLY A 118 -1.91 -18.63 -5.43
C GLY A 118 -2.09 -17.95 -4.06
N HIS A 119 -1.45 -18.45 -3.02
CA HIS A 119 -1.42 -17.74 -1.73
C HIS A 119 -0.57 -16.48 -1.87
N THR A 120 -1.09 -15.36 -1.38
CA THR A 120 -0.39 -14.06 -1.39
C THR A 120 0.46 -13.91 -0.14
N LEU A 121 1.77 -13.77 -0.31
CA LEU A 121 2.70 -13.52 0.78
C LEU A 121 3.16 -12.07 0.71
N TRP A 122 2.80 -11.28 1.71
CA TRP A 122 3.27 -9.92 1.90
C TRP A 122 4.50 -9.92 2.80
N PHE A 123 5.61 -9.36 2.31
CA PHE A 123 6.78 -9.06 3.13
C PHE A 123 6.82 -7.57 3.41
N ALA A 124 6.93 -7.19 4.67
CA ALA A 124 6.84 -5.81 5.09
C ALA A 124 7.90 -5.45 6.13
N GLN A 125 8.27 -4.19 6.16
CA GLN A 125 9.14 -3.59 7.18
C GLN A 125 8.57 -2.24 7.59
N SER A 126 8.37 -2.06 8.87
CA SER A 126 8.00 -0.75 9.43
C SER A 126 9.10 0.26 9.18
N PHE A 127 8.74 1.48 8.84
CA PHE A 127 9.65 2.61 8.84
C PHE A 127 9.14 3.69 9.80
N GLN A 128 10.07 4.33 10.46
CA GLN A 128 9.76 5.53 11.22
C GLN A 128 10.01 6.74 10.31
N GLU A 129 9.03 7.65 10.23
CA GLU A 129 9.33 8.97 9.74
C GLU A 129 10.21 9.67 10.76
N PRO A 130 11.18 10.53 10.33
CA PRO A 130 11.91 11.34 11.27
C PRO A 130 10.90 12.05 12.17
N ASP A 131 11.06 11.88 13.47
CA ASP A 131 10.11 12.35 14.46
C ASP A 131 9.83 13.84 14.28
N ARG A 132 8.61 14.17 13.84
CA ARG A 132 8.01 15.40 14.34
C ARG A 132 7.87 15.19 15.85
N PRO A 133 8.32 16.14 16.68
CA PRO A 133 8.20 15.99 18.13
C PRO A 133 6.76 15.58 18.44
N LYS A 134 6.57 14.36 18.92
CA LYS A 134 5.25 13.88 19.32
C LYS A 134 4.90 14.62 20.60
N ASP A 135 4.21 15.73 20.45
CA ASP A 135 3.55 16.37 21.58
C ASP A 135 2.39 15.46 22.01
N PRO A 136 2.49 14.74 23.14
CA PRO A 136 1.47 13.81 23.58
C PRO A 136 0.13 14.49 23.89
N SER A 137 0.11 15.84 24.00
CA SER A 137 -1.12 16.62 24.20
C SER A 137 -1.89 16.83 22.88
N ARG A 138 -1.30 16.60 21.72
CA ARG A 138 -1.96 16.77 20.43
C ARG A 138 -2.93 15.61 20.14
N GLN A 139 -4.21 15.91 20.09
CA GLN A 139 -5.27 14.95 19.73
C GLN A 139 -5.36 14.75 18.20
N LEU A 140 -5.18 15.83 17.41
CA LEU A 140 -5.23 15.76 15.95
C LEU A 140 -3.85 15.44 15.38
N MET A 141 -3.74 14.28 14.71
CA MET A 141 -2.49 13.81 14.09
C MET A 141 -2.39 14.27 12.63
N GLN A 142 -3.47 14.12 11.87
CA GLN A 142 -3.54 14.47 10.45
C GLN A 142 -5.00 14.70 10.04
N MET A 143 -5.22 15.60 9.11
CA MET A 143 -6.49 15.76 8.41
C MET A 143 -6.30 15.32 6.97
N LEU A 144 -7.22 14.51 6.45
CA LEU A 144 -7.20 14.02 5.07
C LEU A 144 -8.41 14.59 4.35
N PRO A 145 -8.24 15.52 3.39
CA PRO A 145 -9.37 16.00 2.59
C PRO A 145 -9.92 14.86 1.73
N GLY A 146 -11.23 14.74 1.67
CA GLY A 146 -11.95 13.82 0.80
C GLY A 146 -12.41 14.53 -0.47
N ILE A 147 -12.05 13.98 -1.63
CA ILE A 147 -12.44 14.48 -2.94
C ILE A 147 -13.45 13.50 -3.55
N PRO A 148 -14.74 13.87 -3.65
CA PRO A 148 -15.76 12.98 -4.19
C PRO A 148 -15.71 12.93 -5.71
N LEU A 149 -15.67 11.72 -6.26
CA LEU A 149 -15.60 11.44 -7.69
C LEU A 149 -16.65 10.41 -8.09
N SER A 150 -17.25 10.56 -9.26
CA SER A 150 -18.17 9.56 -9.83
C SER A 150 -17.43 8.31 -10.31
N ASP A 151 -16.15 8.46 -10.71
CA ASP A 151 -15.26 7.37 -11.11
C ASP A 151 -13.91 7.53 -10.38
N VAL A 152 -13.73 6.73 -9.33
CA VAL A 152 -12.48 6.75 -8.52
C VAL A 152 -11.28 6.27 -9.34
N ALA A 153 -11.45 5.30 -10.24
CA ALA A 153 -10.34 4.79 -11.05
C ALA A 153 -9.83 5.86 -12.05
N ALA A 154 -10.75 6.55 -12.73
CA ALA A 154 -10.40 7.69 -13.58
C ALA A 154 -9.75 8.82 -12.78
N GLY A 155 -10.22 9.07 -11.57
CA GLY A 155 -9.61 10.02 -10.64
C GLY A 155 -8.18 9.65 -10.28
N VAL A 156 -7.94 8.42 -9.88
CA VAL A 156 -6.59 7.93 -9.54
C VAL A 156 -5.63 8.15 -10.71
N ASP A 157 -6.02 7.78 -11.93
CA ASP A 157 -5.21 7.98 -13.12
C ASP A 157 -4.91 9.47 -13.38
N TYR A 158 -5.91 10.35 -13.26
CA TYR A 158 -5.74 11.80 -13.42
C TYR A 158 -4.79 12.38 -12.35
N TYR A 159 -5.01 12.06 -11.08
CA TYR A 159 -4.19 12.56 -9.98
C TYR A 159 -2.73 12.07 -10.08
N GLN A 160 -2.49 10.86 -10.60
CA GLN A 160 -1.13 10.38 -10.86
C GLN A 160 -0.48 11.11 -12.03
N ARG A 161 -1.10 11.09 -13.21
CA ARG A 161 -0.47 11.57 -14.43
C ARG A 161 -0.42 13.09 -14.52
N VAL A 162 -1.50 13.75 -14.11
CA VAL A 162 -1.65 15.21 -14.28
C VAL A 162 -1.20 15.97 -13.04
N LEU A 163 -1.65 15.54 -11.85
CA LEU A 163 -1.34 16.26 -10.61
C LEU A 163 -0.08 15.75 -9.88
N GLY A 164 0.53 14.66 -10.36
CA GLY A 164 1.80 14.16 -9.85
C GLY A 164 1.70 13.46 -8.50
N PHE A 165 0.51 13.04 -8.10
CA PHE A 165 0.33 12.23 -6.90
C PHE A 165 0.78 10.79 -7.13
N GLN A 166 1.12 10.12 -6.06
CA GLN A 166 1.43 8.69 -6.03
C GLN A 166 0.29 7.94 -5.35
N VAL A 167 0.03 6.72 -5.82
CA VAL A 167 -0.95 5.84 -5.18
C VAL A 167 -0.36 5.29 -3.89
N ASN A 168 -1.09 5.41 -2.81
CA ASN A 168 -0.82 4.72 -1.57
C ASN A 168 -1.66 3.44 -1.46
N TYR A 169 -2.96 3.55 -1.78
CA TYR A 169 -3.90 2.46 -1.69
C TYR A 169 -5.13 2.74 -2.58
N VAL A 170 -5.65 1.72 -3.26
CA VAL A 170 -6.83 1.84 -4.12
C VAL A 170 -7.78 0.67 -3.92
N GLN A 171 -9.07 1.00 -3.83
CA GLN A 171 -10.20 0.07 -3.94
C GLN A 171 -11.16 0.59 -5.02
N SER A 172 -12.25 -0.14 -5.23
CA SER A 172 -13.27 0.27 -6.21
C SER A 172 -13.91 1.64 -5.93
N ASP A 173 -14.00 2.02 -4.66
CA ASP A 173 -14.72 3.20 -4.17
C ASP A 173 -13.84 4.18 -3.38
N LEU A 174 -12.54 3.88 -3.25
CA LEU A 174 -11.59 4.67 -2.49
C LEU A 174 -10.21 4.66 -3.14
N GLY A 175 -9.60 5.84 -3.33
CA GLY A 175 -8.19 6.01 -3.61
C GLY A 175 -7.52 6.83 -2.51
N VAL A 176 -6.45 6.33 -1.93
CA VAL A 176 -5.58 7.10 -1.03
C VAL A 176 -4.36 7.51 -1.83
N MET A 177 -4.23 8.81 -2.04
CA MET A 177 -3.17 9.38 -2.87
C MET A 177 -2.27 10.27 -2.01
N TYR A 178 -0.99 10.32 -2.32
CA TYR A 178 -0.06 11.20 -1.64
C TYR A 178 0.88 11.91 -2.62
N ARG A 179 1.29 13.10 -2.27
CA ARG A 179 2.38 13.83 -2.92
C ARG A 179 3.15 14.58 -1.85
N ASP A 180 4.47 14.36 -1.79
CA ASP A 180 5.33 14.87 -0.74
C ASP A 180 4.78 14.50 0.66
N ASP A 181 4.47 15.48 1.51
CA ASP A 181 3.88 15.27 2.84
C ASP A 181 2.33 15.32 2.82
N GLY A 182 1.72 15.63 1.68
CA GLY A 182 0.26 15.74 1.54
C GLY A 182 -0.38 14.40 1.20
N THR A 183 -1.51 14.10 1.84
CA THR A 183 -2.33 12.93 1.53
C THR A 183 -3.77 13.35 1.32
N ILE A 184 -4.42 12.80 0.32
CA ILE A 184 -5.84 13.01 0.00
C ILE A 184 -6.56 11.67 -0.17
N LEU A 185 -7.87 11.70 0.02
CA LEU A 185 -8.76 10.58 -0.25
C LEU A 185 -9.59 10.89 -1.49
N LEU A 186 -9.52 10.06 -2.52
CA LEU A 186 -10.48 10.05 -3.62
C LEU A 186 -11.58 9.08 -3.22
N ILE A 187 -12.81 9.55 -3.11
CA ILE A 187 -13.92 8.76 -2.60
C ILE A 187 -15.06 8.69 -3.62
N GLN A 188 -15.73 7.53 -3.69
CA GLN A 188 -16.93 7.40 -4.54
C GLN A 188 -17.98 8.45 -4.12
N ARG A 189 -18.42 9.26 -5.10
CA ARG A 189 -19.45 10.26 -4.88
C ARG A 189 -20.78 9.59 -4.50
N LYS A 190 -21.42 10.12 -3.46
CA LYS A 190 -22.76 9.75 -3.01
C LYS A 190 -23.65 10.99 -2.92
N GLU A 191 -24.95 10.81 -2.82
CA GLU A 191 -25.90 11.93 -2.71
C GLU A 191 -25.60 12.88 -1.54
N GLU A 192 -25.11 12.34 -0.42
CA GLU A 192 -24.70 13.13 0.75
C GLU A 192 -23.48 14.03 0.52
N HIS A 193 -22.69 13.79 -0.53
CA HIS A 193 -21.53 14.61 -0.89
C HIS A 193 -21.91 15.83 -1.73
N GLY A 194 -22.85 16.64 -1.32
CA GLY A 194 -23.38 17.75 -2.11
C GLY A 194 -22.30 18.63 -2.78
N GLY A 195 -22.34 18.74 -4.11
CA GLY A 195 -21.50 19.65 -4.88
C GLY A 195 -20.08 19.19 -5.12
N VAL A 196 -19.17 20.17 -5.30
CA VAL A 196 -17.74 19.95 -5.52
C VAL A 196 -16.94 20.19 -4.25
N ALA A 197 -15.83 19.47 -4.10
CA ALA A 197 -14.92 19.68 -2.98
C ALA A 197 -14.03 20.90 -3.19
N PHE A 198 -13.59 21.48 -2.09
CA PHE A 198 -12.54 22.47 -2.02
C PHE A 198 -11.42 21.95 -1.13
N CYS A 199 -10.18 21.99 -1.64
CA CYS A 199 -8.99 21.60 -0.90
C CYS A 199 -7.91 22.67 -1.10
N GLU A 200 -7.25 23.08 -0.01
CA GLU A 200 -6.10 23.99 -0.06
C GLU A 200 -4.86 23.27 0.46
N ALA A 201 -3.78 23.36 -0.30
CA ALA A 201 -2.47 22.82 0.05
C ALA A 201 -1.44 23.93 0.10
N TYR A 202 -0.70 24.05 1.20
CA TYR A 202 0.45 24.94 1.27
C TYR A 202 1.64 24.32 0.55
N VAL A 203 2.26 25.12 -0.33
CA VAL A 203 3.40 24.71 -1.16
C VAL A 203 4.60 25.62 -0.91
N ARG A 204 5.79 25.15 -1.26
CA ARG A 204 7.02 25.93 -1.09
C ARG A 204 7.22 26.96 -2.19
N ASP A 205 6.79 26.65 -3.41
CA ASP A 205 6.98 27.48 -4.60
C ASP A 205 5.79 27.29 -5.54
N ALA A 206 4.90 28.27 -5.54
CA ALA A 206 3.67 28.23 -6.34
C ALA A 206 3.96 28.38 -7.84
N ASP A 207 4.97 29.16 -8.23
CA ASP A 207 5.29 29.37 -9.64
C ASP A 207 5.91 28.12 -10.27
N THR A 208 6.83 27.46 -9.56
CA THR A 208 7.42 26.20 -10.04
C THR A 208 6.36 25.10 -10.16
N LEU A 209 5.48 24.97 -9.18
CA LEU A 209 4.40 23.99 -9.22
C LEU A 209 3.38 24.29 -10.32
N TYR A 210 3.03 25.58 -10.51
CA TYR A 210 2.18 26.02 -11.61
C TYR A 210 2.75 25.59 -12.97
N ALA A 211 4.02 25.89 -13.22
CA ALA A 211 4.68 25.52 -14.49
C ALA A 211 4.69 24.00 -14.71
N GLU A 212 4.95 23.22 -13.66
CA GLU A 212 4.87 21.75 -13.71
C GLU A 212 3.48 21.28 -14.09
N LEU A 213 2.43 21.74 -13.40
CA LEU A 213 1.06 21.28 -13.61
C LEU A 213 0.50 21.72 -14.97
N VAL A 214 0.84 22.92 -15.46
CA VAL A 214 0.54 23.35 -16.83
C VAL A 214 1.22 22.42 -17.84
N GLY A 215 2.49 22.09 -17.64
CA GLY A 215 3.23 21.17 -18.52
C GLY A 215 2.65 19.74 -18.53
N ARG A 216 1.96 19.33 -17.49
CA ARG A 216 1.24 18.04 -17.39
C ARG A 216 -0.20 18.09 -17.92
N GLY A 217 -0.67 19.28 -18.36
CA GLY A 217 -2.02 19.47 -18.90
C GLY A 217 -3.12 19.57 -17.83
N ALA A 218 -2.79 20.04 -16.63
CA ALA A 218 -3.78 20.32 -15.59
C ALA A 218 -4.71 21.47 -16.01
N ASN A 219 -5.98 21.41 -15.59
CA ASN A 219 -6.95 22.47 -15.84
C ASN A 219 -6.76 23.60 -14.83
N VAL A 220 -5.73 24.43 -15.08
CA VAL A 220 -5.36 25.55 -14.20
C VAL A 220 -6.25 26.75 -14.46
N GLN A 221 -6.70 27.41 -13.40
CA GLN A 221 -7.66 28.53 -13.44
C GLN A 221 -6.95 29.89 -13.29
N GLY A 222 -5.95 30.14 -14.12
CA GLY A 222 -5.17 31.39 -14.12
C GLY A 222 -3.76 31.22 -13.53
N GLU A 223 -2.95 32.25 -13.70
CA GLU A 223 -1.58 32.29 -13.16
C GLU A 223 -1.56 32.54 -11.65
N PRO A 224 -0.46 32.20 -10.94
CA PRO A 224 -0.33 32.47 -9.52
C PRO A 224 -0.46 33.97 -9.20
N VAL A 225 -1.32 34.31 -8.23
CA VAL A 225 -1.59 35.68 -7.79
C VAL A 225 -1.14 35.86 -6.34
N SER A 226 -0.42 36.97 -6.08
CA SER A 226 -0.07 37.35 -4.70
C SER A 226 -1.19 38.18 -4.06
N HIS A 227 -1.56 37.81 -2.84
CA HIS A 227 -2.66 38.42 -2.10
C HIS A 227 -2.16 39.24 -0.91
N PRO A 228 -2.87 40.31 -0.50
CA PRO A 228 -2.48 41.14 0.64
C PRO A 228 -2.40 40.42 1.98
N TRP A 229 -3.00 39.24 2.09
CA TRP A 229 -2.98 38.41 3.30
C TRP A 229 -1.80 37.44 3.38
N GLY A 230 -0.75 37.62 2.54
CA GLY A 230 0.50 36.87 2.65
C GLY A 230 0.50 35.51 1.96
N LEU A 231 -0.38 35.30 0.98
CA LEU A 231 -0.39 34.09 0.16
C LEU A 231 -0.22 34.42 -1.32
N ARG A 232 0.55 33.58 -2.03
CA ARG A 232 0.61 33.52 -3.49
C ARG A 232 0.03 32.21 -3.94
N ASP A 233 -1.09 32.22 -4.64
CA ASP A 233 -1.82 31.00 -4.96
C ASP A 233 -2.32 30.94 -6.40
N PHE A 234 -2.64 29.71 -6.83
CA PHE A 234 -3.37 29.40 -8.05
C PHE A 234 -4.31 28.21 -7.80
N HIS A 235 -5.24 27.99 -8.74
CA HIS A 235 -6.26 26.97 -8.61
C HIS A 235 -6.23 25.99 -9.75
N VAL A 236 -6.53 24.73 -9.46
CA VAL A 236 -6.73 23.64 -10.44
C VAL A 236 -8.10 23.05 -10.22
N LEU A 237 -8.85 22.82 -11.30
CA LEU A 237 -10.05 21.98 -11.27
C LEU A 237 -9.69 20.56 -11.72
N ASP A 238 -10.15 19.59 -10.98
CA ASP A 238 -10.01 18.18 -11.39
C ASP A 238 -11.05 17.79 -12.46
N LEU A 239 -11.14 16.48 -12.77
CA LEU A 239 -12.05 15.91 -13.77
C LEU A 239 -13.52 16.27 -13.55
N GLU A 240 -13.94 16.49 -12.31
CA GLU A 240 -15.33 16.72 -11.91
C GLU A 240 -15.57 18.11 -11.30
N GLY A 241 -14.60 19.01 -11.48
CA GLY A 241 -14.68 20.39 -11.00
C GLY A 241 -14.38 20.57 -9.52
N ASN A 242 -13.82 19.56 -8.83
CA ASN A 242 -13.29 19.77 -7.50
C ASN A 242 -12.11 20.75 -7.57
N ARG A 243 -12.08 21.72 -6.68
CA ARG A 243 -11.08 22.78 -6.68
C ARG A 243 -9.95 22.48 -5.71
N LEU A 244 -8.74 22.38 -6.26
CA LEU A 244 -7.49 22.34 -5.51
C LEU A 244 -6.82 23.71 -5.59
N THR A 245 -6.54 24.32 -4.45
CA THR A 245 -5.77 25.55 -4.33
C THR A 245 -4.37 25.22 -3.84
N PHE A 246 -3.36 25.74 -4.52
CA PHE A 246 -1.96 25.61 -4.13
C PHE A 246 -1.44 26.98 -3.72
N ALA A 247 -1.18 27.16 -2.44
CA ALA A 247 -0.87 28.45 -1.83
C ALA A 247 0.55 28.45 -1.22
N GLN A 248 1.36 29.39 -1.61
CA GLN A 248 2.68 29.65 -1.04
C GLN A 248 2.58 30.80 -0.05
N PRO A 249 2.88 30.58 1.25
CA PRO A 249 3.03 31.68 2.20
C PRO A 249 4.26 32.53 1.87
N PHE A 250 4.13 33.85 1.97
CA PHE A 250 5.26 34.78 1.93
C PHE A 250 5.11 35.83 3.01
N GLU A 251 6.23 36.39 3.47
CA GLU A 251 6.28 37.49 4.45
C GLU A 251 6.04 38.87 3.80
#